data_fe0714f74602d90fe925b15f956179e8
#
_entry.id   fe0714f74602d90fe925b15f956179e8
#
_cell.length_a   1.000
_cell.length_b   1.000
_cell.length_c   1.000
_cell.angle_alpha   90.00
_cell.angle_beta   90.00
_cell.angle_gamma   90.00
#
_symmetry.space_group_name_H-M   'P 1'
#
loop_
_entity.id
_entity.type
_entity.pdbx_description
1 polymer ?
#
loop_
_entity_poly.entity_id
_entity_poly.type
_entity_poly.pdbx_seq_one_letter_code
_entity_poly.pdbx_strand_id
1 'polypeptide(L)'
;MLLIDAAKKLENIGAEGLVICANIMHKVSNDVAAAINVPVLHAMDAIGSKLKVTGIRKVALLATKVLIESDIYLKSLEERFELDVLVPEPEETEWVNYIIFEELGNGIVSQESRRKLLKILDGLGRRGVEACACLYGFSTVTGERRATMKW
;
A
#
# COMPACT_ATOMS: atom_id res chain seq x y z
N MET A 1 -13.86 -6.74 -19.72
CA MET A 1 -13.34 -5.69 -18.81
C MET A 1 -11.90 -5.37 -19.23
N LEU A 2 -11.52 -4.10 -19.34
CA LEU A 2 -10.24 -3.64 -19.93
C LEU A 2 -9.01 -4.37 -19.35
N LEU A 3 -8.94 -4.56 -18.02
CA LEU A 3 -7.80 -5.23 -17.38
C LEU A 3 -7.73 -6.73 -17.72
N ILE A 4 -8.86 -7.41 -17.83
CA ILE A 4 -8.89 -8.82 -18.25
C ILE A 4 -8.40 -8.95 -19.69
N ASP A 5 -8.82 -8.07 -20.58
CA ASP A 5 -8.40 -8.10 -21.98
C ASP A 5 -6.90 -7.82 -22.12
N ALA A 6 -6.37 -6.89 -21.32
CA ALA A 6 -4.93 -6.62 -21.25
C ALA A 6 -4.16 -7.83 -20.69
N ALA A 7 -4.65 -8.45 -19.62
CA ALA A 7 -4.04 -9.62 -19.01
C ALA A 7 -3.94 -10.81 -19.99
N LYS A 8 -5.02 -11.11 -20.71
CA LYS A 8 -5.03 -12.16 -21.75
C LYS A 8 -4.04 -11.87 -22.88
N LYS A 9 -3.92 -10.62 -23.30
CA LYS A 9 -2.94 -10.23 -24.32
C LYS A 9 -1.50 -10.45 -23.84
N LEU A 10 -1.20 -10.09 -22.59
CA LEU A 10 0.11 -10.30 -22.00
C LEU A 10 0.43 -11.79 -21.86
N GLU A 11 -0.50 -12.60 -21.39
CA GLU A 11 -0.36 -14.07 -21.34
C GLU A 11 -0.07 -14.64 -22.74
N ASN A 12 -0.86 -14.22 -23.75
CA ASN A 12 -0.70 -14.71 -25.12
C ASN A 12 0.66 -14.39 -25.78
N ILE A 13 1.34 -13.35 -25.32
CA ILE A 13 2.70 -13.00 -25.77
C ILE A 13 3.80 -13.57 -24.87
N GLY A 14 3.45 -14.48 -23.94
CA GLY A 14 4.40 -15.25 -23.15
C GLY A 14 4.74 -14.68 -21.78
N ALA A 15 3.91 -13.81 -21.20
CA ALA A 15 4.09 -13.40 -19.81
C ALA A 15 3.89 -14.63 -18.88
N GLU A 16 4.82 -14.85 -17.96
CA GLU A 16 4.79 -15.95 -16.98
C GLU A 16 4.11 -15.57 -15.66
N GLY A 17 3.76 -14.29 -15.49
CA GLY A 17 3.03 -13.75 -14.36
C GLY A 17 2.70 -12.27 -14.57
N LEU A 18 1.71 -11.77 -13.82
CA LEU A 18 1.23 -10.39 -13.94
C LEU A 18 1.30 -9.64 -12.62
N VAL A 19 1.61 -8.36 -12.68
CA VAL A 19 1.57 -7.41 -11.57
C VAL A 19 0.61 -6.28 -11.92
N ILE A 20 -0.30 -5.95 -11.01
CA ILE A 20 -1.16 -4.78 -11.15
C ILE A 20 -0.48 -3.58 -10.48
N CYS A 21 -0.03 -2.60 -11.27
CA CYS A 21 0.75 -1.46 -10.78
C CYS A 21 -0.08 -0.33 -10.17
N ALA A 22 -1.40 -0.48 -10.10
CA ALA A 22 -2.30 0.51 -9.50
C ALA A 22 -2.99 -0.06 -8.26
N ASN A 23 -2.73 0.52 -7.10
CA ASN A 23 -3.18 -0.01 -5.82
C ASN A 23 -4.70 -0.26 -5.77
N ILE A 24 -5.52 0.70 -6.18
CA ILE A 24 -6.98 0.54 -6.17
C ILE A 24 -7.48 -0.55 -7.14
N MET A 25 -6.73 -0.86 -8.19
CA MET A 25 -7.10 -1.89 -9.16
C MET A 25 -6.92 -3.32 -8.64
N HIS A 26 -6.24 -3.51 -7.51
CA HIS A 26 -6.25 -4.80 -6.81
C HIS A 26 -7.65 -5.27 -6.39
N LYS A 27 -8.64 -4.37 -6.39
CA LYS A 27 -10.07 -4.71 -6.23
C LYS A 27 -10.56 -5.80 -7.17
N VAL A 28 -10.05 -5.81 -8.38
CA VAL A 28 -10.46 -6.71 -9.46
C VAL A 28 -9.40 -7.79 -9.75
N SER A 29 -8.40 -7.93 -8.87
CA SER A 29 -7.32 -8.90 -9.05
C SER A 29 -7.83 -10.34 -9.16
N ASN A 30 -8.85 -10.69 -8.38
CA ASN A 30 -9.47 -12.03 -8.42
C ASN A 30 -10.17 -12.29 -9.77
N ASP A 31 -10.87 -11.29 -10.32
CA ASP A 31 -11.53 -11.40 -11.63
C ASP A 31 -10.49 -11.56 -12.75
N VAL A 32 -9.38 -10.83 -12.64
CA VAL A 32 -8.26 -10.96 -13.59
C VAL A 32 -7.63 -12.34 -13.47
N ALA A 33 -7.33 -12.80 -12.24
CA ALA A 33 -6.74 -14.11 -12.00
C ALA A 33 -7.63 -15.27 -12.48
N ALA A 34 -8.95 -15.14 -12.33
CA ALA A 34 -9.90 -16.14 -12.83
C ALA A 34 -9.99 -16.22 -14.37
N ALA A 35 -9.49 -15.20 -15.08
CA ALA A 35 -9.59 -15.10 -16.53
C ALA A 35 -8.32 -15.50 -17.30
N ILE A 36 -7.23 -15.83 -16.60
CA ILE A 36 -5.90 -16.19 -17.14
C ILE A 36 -5.33 -17.41 -16.41
N ASN A 37 -4.27 -18.03 -16.96
CA ASN A 37 -3.64 -19.20 -16.36
C ASN A 37 -2.32 -18.87 -15.66
N VAL A 38 -1.75 -17.69 -15.88
CA VAL A 38 -0.54 -17.24 -15.21
C VAL A 38 -0.86 -16.55 -13.88
N PRO A 39 0.03 -16.60 -12.88
CA PRO A 39 -0.25 -16.00 -11.57
C PRO A 39 -0.35 -14.47 -11.63
N VAL A 40 -1.31 -13.91 -10.89
CA VAL A 40 -1.38 -12.48 -10.58
C VAL A 40 -0.69 -12.26 -9.23
N LEU A 41 0.42 -11.54 -9.23
CA LEU A 41 1.19 -11.21 -8.02
C LEU A 41 0.53 -10.03 -7.31
N HIS A 42 0.00 -10.26 -6.13
CA HIS A 42 -0.71 -9.25 -5.36
C HIS A 42 0.26 -8.50 -4.43
N ALA A 43 0.21 -7.16 -4.45
CA ALA A 43 1.11 -6.32 -3.64
C ALA A 43 1.02 -6.65 -2.14
N MET A 44 -0.19 -6.94 -1.64
CA MET A 44 -0.38 -7.28 -0.23
C MET A 44 0.22 -8.63 0.16
N ASP A 45 0.31 -9.57 -0.76
CA ASP A 45 0.96 -10.86 -0.49
C ASP A 45 2.46 -10.67 -0.27
N ALA A 46 3.08 -9.80 -1.06
CA ALA A 46 4.50 -9.45 -0.88
C ALA A 46 4.75 -8.72 0.45
N ILE A 47 3.90 -7.74 0.77
CA ILE A 47 4.01 -6.95 2.01
C ILE A 47 3.73 -7.84 3.23
N GLY A 48 2.60 -8.54 3.25
CA GLY A 48 2.18 -9.37 4.37
C GLY A 48 3.17 -10.51 4.65
N SER A 49 3.64 -11.20 3.60
CA SER A 49 4.67 -12.23 3.75
C SER A 49 5.98 -11.67 4.32
N LYS A 50 6.40 -10.49 3.87
CA LYS A 50 7.61 -9.84 4.39
C LYS A 50 7.46 -9.47 5.86
N LEU A 51 6.33 -8.90 6.26
CA LEU A 51 6.04 -8.54 7.64
C LEU A 51 6.01 -9.78 8.55
N LYS A 52 5.35 -10.85 8.11
CA LYS A 52 5.28 -12.12 8.84
C LYS A 52 6.66 -12.74 9.08
N VAL A 53 7.53 -12.76 8.07
CA VAL A 53 8.92 -13.27 8.20
C VAL A 53 9.76 -12.43 9.19
N THR A 54 9.49 -11.12 9.29
CA THR A 54 10.20 -10.24 10.22
C THR A 54 9.64 -10.29 11.66
N GLY A 55 8.56 -11.04 11.90
CA GLY A 55 7.92 -11.15 13.21
C GLY A 55 7.12 -9.92 13.63
N ILE A 56 6.91 -8.97 12.73
CA ILE A 56 6.11 -7.76 12.97
C ILE A 56 4.64 -8.15 13.00
N ARG A 57 3.91 -7.66 14.00
CA ARG A 57 2.48 -7.93 14.17
C ARG A 57 1.60 -6.70 14.06
N LYS A 58 2.11 -5.54 14.44
CA LYS A 58 1.35 -4.29 14.44
C LYS A 58 1.91 -3.30 13.43
N VAL A 59 1.11 -2.98 12.41
CA VAL A 59 1.55 -2.17 11.28
C VAL A 59 0.62 -0.98 11.05
N ALA A 60 1.17 0.13 10.57
CA ALA A 60 0.36 1.21 10.02
C ALA A 60 0.20 1.05 8.51
N LEU A 61 -0.96 1.41 7.99
CA LEU A 61 -1.22 1.54 6.57
C LEU A 61 -1.37 3.02 6.20
N LEU A 62 -0.44 3.54 5.42
CA LEU A 62 -0.52 4.88 4.82
C LEU A 62 -0.90 4.77 3.35
N ALA A 63 -2.10 5.25 3.02
CA ALA A 63 -2.68 5.14 1.69
C ALA A 63 -3.60 6.32 1.40
N THR A 64 -4.16 6.37 0.19
CA THR A 64 -5.23 7.31 -0.12
C THR A 64 -6.50 6.97 0.67
N LYS A 65 -7.31 7.98 0.94
CA LYS A 65 -8.60 7.82 1.62
C LYS A 65 -9.45 6.73 0.98
N VAL A 66 -9.61 6.76 -0.34
CA VAL A 66 -10.42 5.77 -1.08
C VAL A 66 -9.90 4.33 -0.91
N LEU A 67 -8.60 4.17 -0.73
CA LEU A 67 -8.01 2.84 -0.54
C LEU A 67 -8.25 2.34 0.90
N ILE A 68 -8.17 3.22 1.90
CA ILE A 68 -8.48 2.92 3.30
C ILE A 68 -9.97 2.56 3.43
N GLU A 69 -10.86 3.38 2.87
CA GLU A 69 -12.32 3.16 2.90
C GLU A 69 -12.77 1.91 2.14
N SER A 70 -11.97 1.44 1.19
CA SER A 70 -12.29 0.21 0.44
C SER A 70 -12.04 -1.08 1.22
N ASP A 71 -11.38 -1.03 2.37
CA ASP A 71 -11.00 -2.15 3.24
C ASP A 71 -10.16 -3.27 2.59
N ILE A 72 -9.85 -3.18 1.29
CA ILE A 72 -9.22 -4.27 0.54
C ILE A 72 -7.89 -4.68 1.17
N TYR A 73 -7.08 -3.68 1.49
CA TYR A 73 -5.76 -3.92 2.05
C TYR A 73 -5.80 -4.20 3.55
N LEU A 74 -6.68 -3.52 4.28
CA LEU A 74 -6.93 -3.76 5.69
C LEU A 74 -7.32 -5.23 5.90
N LYS A 75 -8.43 -5.66 5.29
CA LYS A 75 -8.90 -7.04 5.41
C LYS A 75 -7.88 -8.07 4.95
N SER A 76 -7.17 -7.82 3.85
CA SER A 76 -6.14 -8.75 3.38
C SER A 76 -5.01 -8.91 4.39
N LEU A 77 -4.52 -7.83 5.01
CA LEU A 77 -3.45 -7.88 5.99
C LEU A 77 -3.91 -8.50 7.32
N GLU A 78 -5.12 -8.18 7.78
CA GLU A 78 -5.69 -8.71 9.02
C GLU A 78 -6.06 -10.19 8.89
N GLU A 79 -6.84 -10.57 7.87
CA GLU A 79 -7.41 -11.91 7.76
C GLU A 79 -6.40 -12.95 7.26
N ARG A 80 -5.52 -12.57 6.31
CA ARG A 80 -4.59 -13.52 5.67
C ARG A 80 -3.22 -13.58 6.36
N PHE A 81 -2.80 -12.49 6.99
CA PHE A 81 -1.48 -12.39 7.61
C PHE A 81 -1.51 -12.20 9.12
N GLU A 82 -2.71 -12.12 9.71
CA GLU A 82 -2.92 -11.99 11.17
C GLU A 82 -2.21 -10.76 11.76
N LEU A 83 -2.22 -9.64 10.99
CA LEU A 83 -1.61 -8.38 11.39
C LEU A 83 -2.65 -7.47 12.06
N ASP A 84 -2.25 -6.76 13.11
CA ASP A 84 -3.00 -5.64 13.69
C ASP A 84 -2.69 -4.39 12.86
N VAL A 85 -3.66 -3.91 12.08
CA VAL A 85 -3.46 -2.82 11.13
C VAL A 85 -4.09 -1.53 11.65
N LEU A 86 -3.26 -0.52 11.86
CA LEU A 86 -3.71 0.83 12.20
C LEU A 86 -3.67 1.73 10.97
N VAL A 87 -4.67 2.60 10.87
CA VAL A 87 -4.67 3.73 9.94
C VAL A 87 -4.53 5.03 10.72
N PRO A 88 -4.05 6.11 10.08
CA PRO A 88 -4.09 7.44 10.68
C PRO A 88 -5.51 7.88 11.05
N GLU A 89 -5.63 8.82 11.96
CA GLU A 89 -6.92 9.40 12.32
C GLU A 89 -7.57 10.08 11.08
N PRO A 90 -8.90 10.26 11.06
CA PRO A 90 -9.60 10.77 9.88
C PRO A 90 -9.01 12.07 9.31
N GLU A 91 -8.65 13.03 10.17
CA GLU A 91 -8.05 14.30 9.74
C GLU A 91 -6.62 14.10 9.18
N GLU A 92 -5.86 13.16 9.74
CA GLU A 92 -4.54 12.79 9.25
C GLU A 92 -4.64 12.07 7.91
N THR A 93 -5.65 11.20 7.74
CA THR A 93 -5.94 10.51 6.48
C THR A 93 -6.28 11.49 5.36
N GLU A 94 -7.12 12.49 5.62
CA GLU A 94 -7.44 13.56 4.65
C GLU A 94 -6.18 14.32 4.26
N TRP A 95 -5.33 14.61 5.23
CA TRP A 95 -4.09 15.33 4.95
C TRP A 95 -3.07 14.48 4.18
N VAL A 96 -2.94 13.19 4.49
CA VAL A 96 -2.13 12.24 3.72
C VAL A 96 -2.65 12.16 2.27
N ASN A 97 -3.97 12.11 2.10
CA ASN A 97 -4.61 12.12 0.79
C ASN A 97 -4.29 13.40 0.00
N TYR A 98 -4.33 14.57 0.65
CA TYR A 98 -3.93 15.84 0.06
C TYR A 98 -2.47 15.81 -0.44
N ILE A 99 -1.51 15.36 0.40
CA ILE A 99 -0.11 15.25 -0.02
C ILE A 99 0.04 14.35 -1.24
N ILE A 100 -0.64 13.21 -1.27
CA ILE A 100 -0.51 12.26 -2.38
C ILE A 100 -0.93 12.91 -3.70
N PHE A 101 -2.05 13.62 -3.73
CA PHE A 101 -2.60 14.17 -4.98
C PHE A 101 -2.05 15.55 -5.32
N GLU A 102 -1.92 16.44 -4.34
CA GLU A 102 -1.60 17.85 -4.59
C GLU A 102 -0.09 18.13 -4.56
N GLU A 103 0.68 17.29 -3.86
CA GLU A 103 2.12 17.46 -3.79
C GLU A 103 2.85 16.35 -4.55
N LEU A 104 2.84 15.11 -4.07
CA LEU A 104 3.62 14.01 -4.66
C LEU A 104 3.22 13.72 -6.11
N GLY A 105 1.92 13.77 -6.42
CA GLY A 105 1.41 13.61 -7.78
C GLY A 105 1.92 14.69 -8.76
N ASN A 106 2.29 15.85 -8.23
CA ASN A 106 2.88 16.97 -8.98
C ASN A 106 4.41 17.07 -8.84
N GLY A 107 5.06 16.07 -8.23
CA GLY A 107 6.50 16.06 -8.02
C GLY A 107 6.99 17.01 -6.94
N ILE A 108 6.09 17.52 -6.09
CA ILE A 108 6.40 18.46 -5.01
C ILE A 108 6.69 17.68 -3.72
N VAL A 109 7.82 17.99 -3.08
CA VAL A 109 8.19 17.45 -1.77
C VAL A 109 8.46 18.62 -0.83
N SER A 110 7.45 19.04 -0.06
CA SER A 110 7.58 20.18 0.84
C SER A 110 8.16 19.78 2.20
N GLN A 111 8.95 20.67 2.81
CA GLN A 111 9.49 20.45 4.14
C GLN A 111 8.41 20.48 5.24
N GLU A 112 7.33 21.18 4.98
CA GLU A 112 6.18 21.23 5.88
C GLU A 112 5.46 19.87 5.90
N SER A 113 5.18 19.33 4.72
CA SER A 113 4.54 18.03 4.55
C SER A 113 5.40 16.91 5.12
N ARG A 114 6.72 16.98 4.92
CA ARG A 114 7.65 16.07 5.55
C ARG A 114 7.54 16.08 7.09
N ARG A 115 7.57 17.27 7.70
CA ARG A 115 7.46 17.40 9.17
C ARG A 115 6.15 16.86 9.70
N LYS A 116 5.05 17.13 9.01
CA LYS A 116 3.72 16.67 9.42
C LYS A 116 3.58 15.16 9.25
N LEU A 117 4.08 14.59 8.15
CA LEU A 117 4.10 13.14 7.95
C LEU A 117 4.90 12.42 9.05
N LEU A 118 6.08 12.94 9.41
CA LEU A 118 6.88 12.38 10.50
C LEU A 118 6.15 12.44 11.85
N LYS A 119 5.37 13.48 12.12
CA LYS A 119 4.53 13.55 13.34
C LYS A 119 3.42 12.49 13.35
N ILE A 120 2.78 12.24 12.20
CA ILE A 120 1.78 11.18 12.06
C ILE A 120 2.41 9.82 12.34
N LEU A 121 3.56 9.55 11.71
CA LEU A 121 4.30 8.29 11.92
C LEU A 121 4.71 8.12 13.39
N ASP A 122 5.22 9.18 14.03
CA ASP A 122 5.58 9.16 15.45
C ASP A 122 4.37 8.92 16.38
N GLY A 123 3.21 9.50 16.03
CA GLY A 123 1.94 9.24 16.71
C GLY A 123 1.51 7.78 16.61
N LEU A 124 1.62 7.19 15.42
CA LEU A 124 1.35 5.76 15.19
C LEU A 124 2.34 4.87 15.95
N GLY A 125 3.63 5.24 15.97
CA GLY A 125 4.65 4.54 16.76
C GLY A 125 4.33 4.50 18.25
N ARG A 126 3.83 5.60 18.82
CA ARG A 126 3.37 5.64 20.24
C ARG A 126 2.16 4.75 20.51
N ARG A 127 1.37 4.42 19.49
CA ARG A 127 0.27 3.45 19.56
C ARG A 127 0.74 2.00 19.39
N GLY A 128 2.07 1.77 19.37
CA GLY A 128 2.69 0.46 19.31
C GLY A 128 2.89 -0.08 17.89
N VAL A 129 2.78 0.76 16.87
CA VAL A 129 3.08 0.37 15.48
C VAL A 129 4.57 0.07 15.34
N GLU A 130 4.90 -1.09 14.77
CA GLU A 130 6.26 -1.58 14.59
C GLU A 130 6.82 -1.31 13.19
N ALA A 131 5.93 -1.16 12.21
CA ALA A 131 6.28 -0.86 10.82
C ALA A 131 5.16 -0.11 10.11
N CYS A 132 5.50 0.54 9.00
CA CYS A 132 4.52 1.22 8.16
C CYS A 132 4.53 0.65 6.73
N ALA A 133 3.36 0.23 6.25
CA ALA A 133 3.12 -0.09 4.85
C ALA A 133 2.70 1.19 4.12
N CYS A 134 3.63 1.78 3.38
CA CYS A 134 3.41 3.00 2.61
C CYS A 134 3.14 2.66 1.15
N LEU A 135 1.93 2.92 0.68
CA LEU A 135 1.49 2.56 -0.68
C LEU A 135 1.76 3.64 -1.74
N TYR A 136 2.41 4.71 -1.37
CA TYR A 136 2.83 5.81 -2.25
C TYR A 136 4.25 6.25 -1.87
N GLY A 137 4.93 6.97 -2.75
CA GLY A 137 6.35 7.35 -2.64
C GLY A 137 6.77 8.15 -1.39
N PHE A 138 6.24 7.83 -0.21
CA PHE A 138 6.56 8.48 1.06
C PHE A 138 8.04 8.34 1.46
N SER A 139 8.74 7.32 0.98
CA SER A 139 10.19 7.19 1.15
C SER A 139 10.95 8.39 0.57
N THR A 140 10.43 9.01 -0.49
CA THR A 140 10.97 10.23 -1.07
C THR A 140 10.79 11.42 -0.13
N VAL A 141 9.67 11.47 0.59
CA VAL A 141 9.35 12.54 1.55
C VAL A 141 10.16 12.40 2.83
N THR A 142 10.26 11.19 3.37
CA THR A 142 10.96 10.93 4.65
C THR A 142 12.49 10.90 4.50
N GLY A 143 13.00 10.69 3.28
CA GLY A 143 14.42 10.55 3.00
C GLY A 143 14.99 9.18 3.35
N GLU A 144 14.17 8.23 3.77
CA GLU A 144 14.58 6.86 4.07
C GLU A 144 14.22 5.89 2.93
N ARG A 145 15.23 5.14 2.46
CA ARG A 145 15.08 4.17 1.36
C ARG A 145 14.59 2.79 1.82
N ARG A 146 13.89 2.68 2.94
CA ARG A 146 13.43 1.39 3.46
C ARG A 146 11.90 1.28 3.40
N ALA A 147 11.41 0.26 2.71
CA ALA A 147 10.00 -0.12 2.64
C ALA A 147 9.43 -0.60 4.00
N THR A 148 10.28 -0.77 4.99
CA THR A 148 9.94 -1.09 6.38
C THR A 148 10.81 -0.24 7.29
N MET A 149 10.23 0.79 7.90
CA MET A 149 10.88 1.45 9.03
C MET A 149 10.71 0.57 10.27
N LYS A 150 11.84 0.06 10.82
CA LYS A 150 11.91 -0.23 12.24
C LYS A 150 12.25 1.09 12.92
N TRP A 151 11.42 1.50 13.84
CA TRP A 151 11.69 2.61 14.76
C TRP A 151 12.80 2.23 15.73
#